data_f8c80ae5fb9165e30b5645eb3c106bbb
#
_entry.id   f8c80ae5fb9165e30b5645eb3c106bbb
#
_cell.length_a   1.000
_cell.length_b   1.000
_cell.length_c   1.000
_cell.angle_alpha   90.00
_cell.angle_beta   90.00
_cell.angle_gamma   90.00
#
_symmetry.space_group_name_H-M   'P 1'
#
loop_
_entity.id
_entity.type
_entity.pdbx_description
1 polymer ?
#
loop_
_entity_poly.entity_id
_entity_poly.type
_entity_poly.pdbx_seq_one_letter_code
_entity_poly.pdbx_strand_id
1 'polypeptide(L)'
;MSWFNKIINGRPGSAARDPDYYEEGTVLLGDEKFHEALTSFRLALRESPNDTDVLQQIAVTYTRIGMTDEAMKTYRRVLELKPHASGAHYGLAFLLLQQAQTDDAIAHLRAFLARPPASPHAQRHISHARATLAELTGDEGPLHAGMDVES
;
A
#
# COMPACT_ATOMS: atom_id res chain seq x y z
N MET A 1 7.92 23.51 8.21
CA MET A 1 7.07 23.70 7.03
C MET A 1 7.62 24.70 6.03
N SER A 2 8.95 24.77 5.97
CA SER A 2 9.61 25.79 5.13
C SER A 2 9.34 25.60 3.63
N TRP A 3 9.27 24.34 3.14
CA TRP A 3 8.99 24.11 1.72
C TRP A 3 7.56 24.50 1.35
N PHE A 4 6.62 24.23 2.25
CA PHE A 4 5.22 24.62 2.06
C PHE A 4 5.08 26.13 1.97
N ASN A 5 5.74 26.85 2.88
CA ASN A 5 5.75 28.30 2.85
C ASN A 5 6.42 28.86 1.59
N LYS A 6 7.47 28.19 1.10
CA LYS A 6 8.11 28.55 -0.16
C LYS A 6 7.17 28.42 -1.36
N ILE A 7 6.40 27.34 -1.40
CA ILE A 7 5.43 27.14 -2.48
C ILE A 7 4.39 28.26 -2.48
N ILE A 8 3.86 28.59 -1.31
CA ILE A 8 2.83 29.63 -1.19
C ILE A 8 3.41 31.02 -1.49
N ASN A 9 4.56 31.35 -0.90
CA ASN A 9 5.10 32.70 -0.96
C ASN A 9 5.97 32.95 -2.19
N GLY A 10 6.49 31.91 -2.81
CA GLY A 10 7.40 32.04 -3.95
C GLY A 10 6.74 32.13 -5.31
N ARG A 11 5.40 32.00 -5.38
CA ARG A 11 4.68 31.99 -6.64
C ARG A 11 3.44 32.88 -6.54
N PRO A 12 3.53 34.13 -6.97
CA PRO A 12 2.42 35.06 -6.86
C PRO A 12 1.11 34.58 -7.47
N GLY A 13 1.16 33.81 -8.53
CA GLY A 13 -0.03 33.22 -9.14
C GLY A 13 -0.56 31.98 -8.48
N SER A 14 0.21 31.38 -7.57
CA SER A 14 -0.17 30.13 -6.90
C SER A 14 -0.92 30.36 -5.60
N ALA A 15 -1.04 31.59 -5.15
CA ALA A 15 -1.79 31.93 -3.94
C ALA A 15 -3.28 31.52 -4.02
N ALA A 16 -3.80 31.33 -5.25
CA ALA A 16 -5.15 30.86 -5.49
C ALA A 16 -5.26 29.32 -5.49
N ARG A 17 -4.14 28.60 -5.42
CA ARG A 17 -4.13 27.14 -5.38
C ARG A 17 -4.08 26.65 -3.97
N ASP A 18 -4.95 25.68 -3.67
CA ASP A 18 -4.85 24.93 -2.43
C ASP A 18 -3.54 24.13 -2.39
N PRO A 19 -2.96 23.94 -1.20
CA PRO A 19 -1.78 23.10 -1.07
C PRO A 19 -2.05 21.69 -1.57
N ASP A 20 -1.05 21.08 -2.22
CA ASP A 20 -1.14 19.66 -2.58
C ASP A 20 -0.78 18.81 -1.38
N TYR A 21 -1.76 18.50 -0.59
CA TYR A 21 -1.57 17.71 0.63
C TYR A 21 -1.12 16.28 0.34
N TYR A 22 -1.50 15.73 -0.82
CA TYR A 22 -1.03 14.41 -1.22
C TYR A 22 0.48 14.43 -1.45
N GLU A 23 0.97 15.40 -2.21
CA GLU A 23 2.40 15.55 -2.46
C GLU A 23 3.17 15.80 -1.15
N GLU A 24 2.65 16.68 -0.30
CA GLU A 24 3.25 16.96 1.01
C GLU A 24 3.35 15.68 1.84
N GLY A 25 2.26 14.93 1.91
CA GLY A 25 2.23 13.67 2.66
C GLY A 25 3.24 12.65 2.11
N THR A 26 3.37 12.58 0.79
CA THR A 26 4.32 11.66 0.15
C THR A 26 5.76 12.00 0.50
N VAL A 27 6.11 13.28 0.48
CA VAL A 27 7.45 13.73 0.88
C VAL A 27 7.71 13.40 2.36
N LEU A 28 6.75 13.71 3.22
CA LEU A 28 6.86 13.44 4.65
C LEU A 28 6.99 11.93 4.94
N LEU A 29 6.25 11.11 4.22
CA LEU A 29 6.35 9.66 4.35
C LEU A 29 7.75 9.17 3.93
N GLY A 30 8.29 9.69 2.84
CA GLY A 30 9.65 9.39 2.39
C GLY A 30 10.71 9.79 3.41
N ASP A 31 10.47 10.87 4.14
CA ASP A 31 11.34 11.35 5.21
C ASP A 31 11.07 10.65 6.55
N GLU A 32 10.22 9.65 6.55
CA GLU A 32 9.82 8.88 7.74
C GLU A 32 9.15 9.71 8.83
N LYS A 33 8.58 10.84 8.44
CA LYS A 33 7.77 11.69 9.33
C LYS A 33 6.32 11.23 9.28
N PHE A 34 6.07 10.06 9.86
CA PHE A 34 4.82 9.33 9.66
C PHE A 34 3.58 10.06 10.18
N HIS A 35 3.66 10.64 11.38
CA HIS A 35 2.50 11.34 11.94
C HIS A 35 2.17 12.61 11.16
N GLU A 36 3.18 13.32 10.71
CA GLU A 36 3.01 14.50 9.87
C GLU A 36 2.45 14.11 8.50
N ALA A 37 2.97 13.03 7.90
CA ALA A 37 2.47 12.49 6.65
C ALA A 37 0.99 12.13 6.76
N LEU A 38 0.60 11.46 7.86
CA LEU A 38 -0.78 11.07 8.09
C LEU A 38 -1.70 12.29 8.14
N THR A 39 -1.25 13.36 8.79
CA THR A 39 -2.00 14.61 8.86
C THR A 39 -2.22 15.18 7.45
N SER A 40 -1.18 15.25 6.63
CA SER A 40 -1.29 15.76 5.27
C SER A 40 -2.21 14.89 4.41
N PHE A 41 -2.08 13.57 4.50
CA PHE A 41 -2.96 12.67 3.75
C PHE A 41 -4.42 12.80 4.19
N ARG A 42 -4.68 13.01 5.47
CA ARG A 42 -6.05 13.23 5.95
C ARG A 42 -6.64 14.53 5.38
N LEU A 43 -5.82 15.56 5.26
CA LEU A 43 -6.25 16.79 4.62
C LEU A 43 -6.56 16.59 3.13
N ALA A 44 -5.73 15.81 2.43
CA ALA A 44 -5.99 15.42 1.05
C ALA A 44 -7.30 14.64 0.94
N LEU A 45 -7.55 13.73 1.86
CA LEU A 45 -8.76 12.90 1.86
C LEU A 45 -10.02 13.74 2.10
N ARG A 46 -9.93 14.81 2.90
CA ARG A 46 -11.06 15.72 3.10
C ARG A 46 -11.50 16.38 1.80
N GLU A 47 -10.56 16.66 0.91
CA GLU A 47 -10.86 17.22 -0.41
C GLU A 47 -11.44 16.20 -1.36
N SER A 48 -10.97 14.94 -1.26
CA SER A 48 -11.42 13.84 -2.12
C SER A 48 -11.62 12.58 -1.28
N PRO A 49 -12.78 12.42 -0.62
CA PRO A 49 -12.99 11.35 0.36
C PRO A 49 -12.86 9.91 -0.15
N ASN A 50 -13.03 9.70 -1.44
CA ASN A 50 -12.95 8.37 -2.04
C ASN A 50 -11.72 8.19 -2.92
N ASP A 51 -10.73 9.05 -2.77
CA ASP A 51 -9.47 8.94 -3.50
C ASP A 51 -8.69 7.74 -2.97
N THR A 52 -8.65 6.67 -3.77
CA THR A 52 -8.00 5.42 -3.36
C THR A 52 -6.49 5.54 -3.27
N ASP A 53 -5.88 6.44 -4.01
CA ASP A 53 -4.44 6.67 -3.91
C ASP A 53 -4.08 7.27 -2.55
N VAL A 54 -4.88 8.24 -2.09
CA VAL A 54 -4.72 8.84 -0.77
C VAL A 54 -4.96 7.80 0.33
N LEU A 55 -6.05 7.04 0.21
CA LEU A 55 -6.38 5.98 1.19
C LEU A 55 -5.27 4.95 1.27
N GLN A 56 -4.71 4.55 0.14
CA GLN A 56 -3.61 3.57 0.12
C GLN A 56 -2.37 4.11 0.82
N GLN A 57 -2.03 5.38 0.62
CA GLN A 57 -0.91 6.00 1.32
C GLN A 57 -1.16 6.11 2.83
N ILE A 58 -2.40 6.37 3.23
CA ILE A 58 -2.78 6.35 4.65
C ILE A 58 -2.55 4.96 5.23
N ALA A 59 -2.98 3.91 4.52
CA ALA A 59 -2.78 2.53 4.98
C ALA A 59 -1.29 2.18 5.11
N VAL A 60 -0.47 2.58 4.14
CA VAL A 60 0.99 2.41 4.20
C VAL A 60 1.55 3.12 5.42
N THR A 61 1.12 4.35 5.66
CA THR A 61 1.59 5.15 6.80
C THR A 61 1.22 4.48 8.12
N TYR A 62 -0.02 4.00 8.26
CA TYR A 62 -0.42 3.24 9.45
C TYR A 62 0.42 1.98 9.64
N THR A 63 0.72 1.27 8.55
CA THR A 63 1.58 0.09 8.60
C THR A 63 2.97 0.45 9.15
N ARG A 64 3.54 1.56 8.69
CA ARG A 64 4.87 2.01 9.12
C ARG A 64 4.89 2.45 10.59
N ILE A 65 3.80 2.98 11.10
CA ILE A 65 3.66 3.37 12.51
C ILE A 65 3.43 2.13 13.40
N GLY A 66 2.95 1.04 12.83
CA GLY A 66 2.60 -0.16 13.59
C GLY A 66 1.14 -0.19 14.02
N MET A 67 0.30 0.69 13.47
CA MET A 67 -1.15 0.70 13.72
C MET A 67 -1.83 -0.28 12.79
N THR A 68 -1.66 -1.56 13.07
CA THR A 68 -2.06 -2.66 12.18
C THR A 68 -3.57 -2.67 11.90
N ASP A 69 -4.40 -2.51 12.93
CA ASP A 69 -5.85 -2.56 12.76
C ASP A 69 -6.34 -1.41 11.87
N GLU A 70 -5.81 -0.22 12.07
CA GLU A 70 -6.16 0.93 11.25
C GLU A 70 -5.68 0.76 9.81
N ALA A 71 -4.50 0.20 9.63
CA ALA A 71 -3.97 -0.08 8.30
C ALA A 71 -4.86 -1.09 7.55
N MET A 72 -5.23 -2.19 8.20
CA MET A 72 -6.08 -3.21 7.61
C MET A 72 -7.45 -2.65 7.22
N LYS A 73 -8.05 -1.88 8.10
CA LYS A 73 -9.34 -1.23 7.87
C LYS A 73 -9.27 -0.31 6.65
N THR A 74 -8.19 0.44 6.53
CA THR A 74 -8.00 1.38 5.42
C THR A 74 -7.78 0.64 4.11
N TYR A 75 -6.98 -0.42 4.10
CA TYR A 75 -6.83 -1.26 2.90
C TYR A 75 -8.16 -1.89 2.47
N ARG A 76 -8.97 -2.35 3.42
CA ARG A 76 -10.29 -2.89 3.09
C ARG A 76 -11.18 -1.83 2.45
N ARG A 77 -11.08 -0.60 2.92
CA ARG A 77 -11.81 0.51 2.30
C ARG A 77 -11.36 0.75 0.86
N VAL A 78 -10.06 0.68 0.59
CA VAL A 78 -9.55 0.76 -0.77
C VAL A 78 -10.18 -0.32 -1.64
N LEU A 79 -10.25 -1.56 -1.14
CA LEU A 79 -10.79 -2.69 -1.89
C LEU A 79 -12.31 -2.61 -2.10
N GLU A 80 -13.04 -1.95 -1.21
CA GLU A 80 -14.47 -1.66 -1.42
C GLU A 80 -14.63 -0.73 -2.63
N LEU A 81 -13.75 0.24 -2.78
CA LEU A 81 -13.81 1.23 -3.85
C LEU A 81 -13.19 0.70 -5.15
N LYS A 82 -12.10 -0.04 -5.03
CA LYS A 82 -11.36 -0.65 -6.16
C LYS A 82 -11.01 -2.09 -5.84
N PRO A 83 -11.89 -3.04 -6.16
CA PRO A 83 -11.68 -4.46 -5.82
C PRO A 83 -10.40 -5.09 -6.36
N HIS A 84 -9.80 -4.50 -7.38
CA HIS A 84 -8.58 -5.01 -8.00
C HIS A 84 -7.34 -4.17 -7.69
N ALA A 85 -7.40 -3.34 -6.65
CA ALA A 85 -6.25 -2.53 -6.23
C ALA A 85 -5.13 -3.44 -5.72
N SER A 86 -4.14 -3.69 -6.56
CA SER A 86 -3.07 -4.65 -6.28
C SER A 86 -2.26 -4.30 -5.03
N GLY A 87 -1.94 -3.03 -4.84
CA GLY A 87 -1.21 -2.58 -3.66
C GLY A 87 -1.96 -2.85 -2.37
N ALA A 88 -3.29 -2.71 -2.39
CA ALA A 88 -4.12 -2.98 -1.22
C ALA A 88 -4.17 -4.48 -0.91
N HIS A 89 -4.28 -5.33 -1.93
CA HIS A 89 -4.21 -6.78 -1.72
C HIS A 89 -2.87 -7.20 -1.12
N TYR A 90 -1.77 -6.68 -1.67
CA TYR A 90 -0.43 -6.98 -1.17
C TYR A 90 -0.26 -6.53 0.29
N GLY A 91 -0.58 -5.27 0.58
CA GLY A 91 -0.44 -4.72 1.93
C GLY A 91 -1.29 -5.45 2.95
N LEU A 92 -2.56 -5.69 2.61
CA LEU A 92 -3.48 -6.39 3.50
C LEU A 92 -3.03 -7.83 3.76
N ALA A 93 -2.53 -8.54 2.74
CA ALA A 93 -2.06 -9.92 2.90
C ALA A 93 -0.98 -10.05 3.98
N PHE A 94 0.01 -9.17 3.96
CA PHE A 94 1.11 -9.26 4.93
C PHE A 94 0.69 -8.82 6.33
N LEU A 95 -0.25 -7.89 6.45
CA LEU A 95 -0.82 -7.56 7.75
C LEU A 95 -1.65 -8.73 8.32
N LEU A 96 -2.40 -9.42 7.46
CA LEU A 96 -3.15 -10.61 7.86
C LEU A 96 -2.23 -11.73 8.34
N LEU A 97 -1.07 -11.91 7.69
CA LEU A 97 -0.07 -12.89 8.15
C LEU A 97 0.46 -12.54 9.54
N GLN A 98 0.69 -11.26 9.81
CA GLN A 98 1.10 -10.83 11.15
C GLN A 98 0.05 -11.15 12.21
N GLN A 99 -1.21 -11.21 11.81
CA GLN A 99 -2.34 -11.56 12.69
C GLN A 99 -2.66 -13.05 12.69
N ALA A 100 -1.81 -13.87 12.07
CA ALA A 100 -2.01 -15.32 11.92
C ALA A 100 -3.30 -15.70 11.18
N GLN A 101 -3.82 -14.79 10.36
CA GLN A 101 -5.00 -15.03 9.51
C GLN A 101 -4.55 -15.52 8.13
N THR A 102 -4.01 -16.73 8.11
CA THR A 102 -3.31 -17.27 6.95
C THR A 102 -4.21 -17.49 5.74
N ASP A 103 -5.41 -18.02 5.94
CA ASP A 103 -6.32 -18.31 4.82
C ASP A 103 -6.72 -17.04 4.08
N ASP A 104 -7.03 -15.98 4.83
CA ASP A 104 -7.37 -14.69 4.23
C ASP A 104 -6.17 -14.07 3.53
N ALA A 105 -4.98 -14.22 4.12
CA ALA A 105 -3.75 -13.74 3.51
C ALA A 105 -3.49 -14.43 2.18
N ILE A 106 -3.68 -15.74 2.11
CA ILE A 106 -3.53 -16.51 0.87
C ILE A 106 -4.47 -15.99 -0.22
N ALA A 107 -5.73 -15.73 0.14
CA ALA A 107 -6.70 -15.19 -0.80
C ALA A 107 -6.24 -13.85 -1.39
N HIS A 108 -5.73 -12.96 -0.55
CA HIS A 108 -5.24 -11.66 -1.01
C HIS A 108 -3.94 -11.77 -1.83
N LEU A 109 -3.03 -12.69 -1.47
CA LEU A 109 -1.83 -12.95 -2.27
C LEU A 109 -2.20 -13.46 -3.67
N ARG A 110 -3.16 -14.37 -3.75
CA ARG A 110 -3.65 -14.87 -5.03
C ARG A 110 -4.28 -13.76 -5.87
N ALA A 111 -5.07 -12.88 -5.25
CA ALA A 111 -5.68 -11.74 -5.92
C ALA A 111 -4.60 -10.78 -6.47
N PHE A 112 -3.56 -10.52 -5.69
CA PHE A 112 -2.44 -9.69 -6.12
C PHE A 112 -1.73 -10.31 -7.33
N LEU A 113 -1.44 -11.60 -7.27
CA LEU A 113 -0.71 -12.31 -8.34
C LEU A 113 -1.54 -12.51 -9.60
N ALA A 114 -2.87 -12.53 -9.48
CA ALA A 114 -3.76 -12.63 -10.63
C ALA A 114 -3.74 -11.35 -11.48
N ARG A 115 -3.53 -10.20 -10.86
CA ARG A 115 -3.46 -8.90 -11.54
C ARG A 115 -2.30 -8.09 -10.99
N PRO A 116 -1.06 -8.53 -11.26
CA PRO A 116 0.10 -7.84 -10.71
C PRO A 116 0.31 -6.49 -11.38
N PRO A 117 0.89 -5.51 -10.66
CA PRO A 117 1.18 -4.22 -11.27
C PRO A 117 2.18 -4.37 -12.42
N ALA A 118 1.99 -3.56 -13.47
CA ALA A 118 2.87 -3.59 -14.63
C ALA A 118 4.20 -2.84 -14.42
N SER A 119 4.29 -2.07 -13.35
CA SER A 119 5.48 -1.26 -13.05
C SER A 119 6.72 -2.14 -12.84
N PRO A 120 7.89 -1.76 -13.40
CA PRO A 120 9.14 -2.47 -13.13
C PRO A 120 9.49 -2.56 -11.65
N HIS A 121 9.07 -1.55 -10.85
CA HIS A 121 9.31 -1.54 -9.40
C HIS A 121 8.51 -2.61 -8.66
N ALA A 122 7.47 -3.15 -9.29
CA ALA A 122 6.61 -4.16 -8.68
C ALA A 122 7.25 -5.56 -8.66
N GLN A 123 8.31 -5.80 -9.42
CA GLN A 123 8.90 -7.14 -9.55
C GLN A 123 9.34 -7.73 -8.21
N ARG A 124 9.91 -6.91 -7.33
CA ARG A 124 10.30 -7.36 -5.99
C ARG A 124 9.08 -7.83 -5.20
N HIS A 125 8.00 -7.08 -5.27
CA HIS A 125 6.76 -7.42 -4.55
C HIS A 125 6.11 -8.67 -5.14
N ILE A 126 6.13 -8.81 -6.46
CA ILE A 126 5.60 -9.99 -7.14
C ILE A 126 6.39 -11.24 -6.74
N SER A 127 7.71 -11.17 -6.76
CA SER A 127 8.57 -12.29 -6.35
C SER A 127 8.36 -12.65 -4.89
N HIS A 128 8.26 -11.64 -4.02
CA HIS A 128 8.02 -11.86 -2.59
C HIS A 128 6.66 -12.50 -2.35
N ALA A 129 5.61 -12.01 -3.00
CA ALA A 129 4.27 -12.58 -2.87
C ALA A 129 4.21 -14.02 -3.35
N ARG A 130 4.89 -14.31 -4.48
CA ARG A 130 4.93 -15.66 -5.04
C ARG A 130 5.64 -16.64 -4.10
N ALA A 131 6.79 -16.23 -3.58
CA ALA A 131 7.55 -17.06 -2.63
C ALA A 131 6.76 -17.30 -1.35
N THR A 132 6.13 -16.26 -0.81
CA THR A 132 5.32 -16.37 0.41
C THR A 132 4.14 -17.30 0.19
N LEU A 133 3.44 -17.16 -0.94
CA LEU A 133 2.31 -18.02 -1.26
C LEU A 133 2.75 -19.49 -1.36
N ALA A 134 3.89 -19.74 -2.02
CA ALA A 134 4.44 -21.10 -2.13
C ALA A 134 4.74 -21.70 -0.75
N GLU A 135 5.34 -20.93 0.14
CA GLU A 135 5.62 -21.39 1.51
C GLU A 135 4.33 -21.72 2.26
N LEU A 136 3.31 -20.86 2.14
CA LEU A 136 2.05 -21.05 2.87
C LEU A 136 1.22 -22.21 2.35
N THR A 137 1.32 -22.51 1.06
CA THR A 137 0.52 -23.58 0.44
C THR A 137 1.28 -24.88 0.26
N GLY A 138 2.60 -24.87 0.50
CA GLY A 138 3.45 -26.01 0.24
C GLY A 138 3.71 -26.27 -1.24
N ASP A 139 3.35 -25.33 -2.11
CA ASP A 139 3.55 -25.43 -3.56
C ASP A 139 4.72 -24.53 -3.95
N GLU A 140 5.87 -25.13 -4.16
CA GLU A 140 7.08 -24.40 -4.52
C GLU A 140 7.21 -24.17 -6.03
N GLY A 141 6.17 -24.51 -6.77
CA GLY A 141 6.15 -24.29 -8.21
C GLY A 141 6.79 -25.39 -9.03
N PRO A 142 7.21 -25.12 -10.28
CA PRO A 142 7.67 -26.17 -11.21
C PRO A 142 8.84 -26.99 -10.73
N LEU A 143 9.79 -26.40 -10.01
CA LEU A 143 10.95 -27.13 -9.49
C LEU A 143 10.57 -28.16 -8.44
N HIS A 144 9.65 -27.77 -7.55
CA HIS A 144 9.16 -28.68 -6.51
C HIS A 144 8.34 -29.81 -7.11
N ALA A 145 7.48 -29.51 -8.07
CA ALA A 145 6.69 -30.50 -8.78
C ALA A 145 7.56 -31.53 -9.49
N GLY A 146 8.68 -31.09 -10.07
CA GLY A 146 9.63 -31.97 -10.72
C GLY A 146 10.33 -32.92 -9.74
N MET A 147 10.58 -32.47 -8.54
CA MET A 147 11.18 -33.30 -7.49
C MET A 147 10.20 -34.35 -6.97
N ASP A 148 8.93 -34.00 -6.84
CA ASP A 148 7.91 -34.94 -6.39
C ASP A 148 7.71 -36.09 -7.37
N VAL A 149 7.89 -35.86 -8.64
CA VAL A 149 7.73 -36.90 -9.67
C VAL A 149 8.84 -37.95 -9.59
N GLU A 150 10.01 -37.57 -9.12
CA GLU A 150 11.14 -38.50 -9.00
C GLU A 150 11.12 -39.32 -7.74
N SER A 151 10.32 -38.97 -6.78
CA SER A 151 10.19 -39.66 -5.54
C SER A 151 9.10 -40.73 -5.58
#